data_3eb90a37741113cc0d642b5ea1c2f7ed
#
_entry.id   3eb90a37741113cc0d642b5ea1c2f7ed
#
_cell.length_a   1.000
_cell.length_b   1.000
_cell.length_c   1.000
_cell.angle_alpha   90.00
_cell.angle_beta   90.00
_cell.angle_gamma   90.00
#
_symmetry.space_group_name_H-M   'P 1'
#
loop_
_entity.id
_entity.type
_entity.pdbx_description
1 polymer ?
#
loop_
_entity_poly.entity_id
_entity_poly.type
_entity_poly.pdbx_seq_one_letter_code
_entity_poly.pdbx_strand_id
1 'polypeptide(L)'
;QIIPVDLNALLYNLERCLAGAYDLSGQEQDAAAFRSKAEDRKQALLKYSWDAEELFFQDYNFVKGGFTGQRSLAAAFPLFFKMATPEQAAQVAGVLERDFLYDGGLVSTLVENGQQWDAPNGWAPLQWVSIQGLRNYGETELAARVQANWVKLNSKV
;
A
#
# COMPACT_ATOMS: atom_id res chain seq x y z
N GLN A 1 -14.69 -9.93 -10.06
CA GLN A 1 -14.27 -8.55 -10.39
C GLN A 1 -13.75 -7.89 -9.12
N ILE A 2 -12.56 -7.33 -9.18
CA ILE A 2 -11.78 -6.89 -8.02
C ILE A 2 -11.54 -5.38 -8.14
N ILE A 3 -11.63 -4.68 -7.02
CA ILE A 3 -11.16 -3.30 -6.84
C ILE A 3 -9.80 -3.38 -6.12
N PRO A 4 -8.68 -3.18 -6.83
CA PRO A 4 -7.36 -3.32 -6.25
C PRO A 4 -7.00 -2.14 -5.34
N VAL A 5 -6.37 -2.43 -4.20
CA VAL A 5 -5.91 -1.43 -3.23
C VAL A 5 -4.84 -0.52 -3.83
N ASP A 6 -3.80 -1.11 -4.40
CA ASP A 6 -2.64 -0.41 -4.97
C ASP A 6 -3.04 0.53 -6.12
N LEU A 7 -3.85 0.05 -7.07
CA LEU A 7 -4.33 0.87 -8.19
C LEU A 7 -5.12 2.08 -7.69
N ASN A 8 -6.00 1.90 -6.70
CA ASN A 8 -6.79 3.02 -6.16
C ASN A 8 -5.92 4.01 -5.37
N ALA A 9 -4.90 3.54 -4.67
CA ALA A 9 -3.93 4.42 -4.02
C ALA A 9 -3.08 5.20 -5.06
N LEU A 10 -2.68 4.57 -6.16
CA LEU A 10 -1.99 5.23 -7.27
C LEU A 10 -2.88 6.29 -7.95
N LEU A 11 -4.15 5.97 -8.21
CA LEU A 11 -5.11 6.91 -8.79
C LEU A 11 -5.39 8.11 -7.85
N TYR A 12 -5.49 7.87 -6.54
CA TYR A 12 -5.56 8.95 -5.55
C TYR A 12 -4.38 9.92 -5.68
N ASN A 13 -3.16 9.38 -5.77
CA ASN A 13 -1.98 10.23 -5.91
C ASN A 13 -1.95 10.96 -7.25
N LEU A 14 -2.35 10.30 -8.34
CA LEU A 14 -2.47 10.94 -9.66
C LEU A 14 -3.45 12.13 -9.61
N GLU A 15 -4.61 11.96 -9.00
CA GLU A 15 -5.61 13.01 -8.84
C GLU A 15 -5.06 14.20 -8.01
N ARG A 16 -4.28 13.93 -6.96
CA ARG A 16 -3.59 14.97 -6.19
C ARG A 16 -2.52 15.70 -7.00
N CYS A 17 -1.74 14.97 -7.80
CA CYS A 17 -0.73 15.57 -8.68
C CYS A 17 -1.38 16.46 -9.73
N LEU A 18 -2.49 16.03 -10.34
CA LEU A 18 -3.25 16.82 -11.29
C LEU A 18 -3.82 18.08 -10.63
N ALA A 19 -4.39 17.98 -9.43
CA ALA A 19 -4.84 19.14 -8.68
C ALA A 19 -3.71 20.17 -8.48
N GLY A 20 -2.53 19.71 -8.06
CA GLY A 20 -1.35 20.58 -7.92
C GLY A 20 -0.89 21.21 -9.23
N ALA A 21 -0.93 20.48 -10.35
CA ALA A 21 -0.58 21.01 -11.65
C ALA A 21 -1.57 22.11 -12.12
N TYR A 22 -2.87 21.90 -11.88
CA TYR A 22 -3.89 22.89 -12.19
C TYR A 22 -3.77 24.15 -11.30
N ASP A 23 -3.43 23.99 -10.00
CA ASP A 23 -3.14 25.14 -9.13
C ASP A 23 -1.99 25.99 -9.69
N LEU A 24 -0.87 25.32 -10.08
CA LEU A 24 0.28 26.02 -10.65
C LEU A 24 -0.01 26.73 -11.97
N SER A 25 -1.00 26.27 -12.73
CA SER A 25 -1.45 26.89 -13.98
C SER A 25 -2.56 27.91 -13.81
N GLY A 26 -3.01 28.19 -12.57
CA GLY A 26 -4.08 29.15 -12.26
C GLY A 26 -5.49 28.66 -12.59
N GLN A 27 -5.68 27.35 -12.77
CA GLN A 27 -6.97 26.72 -13.09
C GLN A 27 -7.64 26.20 -11.80
N GLU A 28 -8.06 27.11 -10.93
CA GLU A 28 -8.57 26.79 -9.58
C GLU A 28 -9.77 25.83 -9.58
N GLN A 29 -10.67 25.97 -10.55
CA GLN A 29 -11.87 25.14 -10.64
C GLN A 29 -11.52 23.68 -10.93
N ASP A 30 -10.59 23.44 -11.86
CA ASP A 30 -10.12 22.09 -12.19
C ASP A 30 -9.31 21.49 -11.03
N ALA A 31 -8.46 22.30 -10.39
CA ALA A 31 -7.74 21.89 -9.19
C ALA A 31 -8.69 21.44 -8.07
N ALA A 32 -9.75 22.19 -7.80
CA ALA A 32 -10.77 21.84 -6.81
C ALA A 32 -11.51 20.55 -7.18
N ALA A 33 -11.85 20.36 -8.46
CA ALA A 33 -12.50 19.13 -8.93
C ALA A 33 -11.62 17.89 -8.72
N PHE A 34 -10.31 17.97 -9.00
CA PHE A 34 -9.39 16.85 -8.78
C PHE A 34 -9.12 16.62 -7.30
N ARG A 35 -9.08 17.64 -6.45
CA ARG A 35 -9.02 17.46 -4.98
C ARG A 35 -10.23 16.71 -4.45
N SER A 36 -11.43 17.06 -4.91
CA SER A 36 -12.66 16.34 -4.53
C SER A 36 -12.60 14.87 -4.94
N LYS A 37 -12.20 14.56 -6.19
CA LYS A 37 -12.06 13.18 -6.67
C LYS A 37 -11.06 12.38 -5.82
N ALA A 38 -9.93 12.98 -5.47
CA ALA A 38 -8.94 12.34 -4.63
C ALA A 38 -9.51 12.00 -3.24
N GLU A 39 -10.22 12.95 -2.61
CA GLU A 39 -10.83 12.71 -1.30
C GLU A 39 -11.91 11.64 -1.36
N ASP A 40 -12.79 11.67 -2.35
CA ASP A 40 -13.84 10.66 -2.56
C ASP A 40 -13.21 9.26 -2.73
N ARG A 41 -12.12 9.16 -3.50
CA ARG A 41 -11.37 7.91 -3.68
C ARG A 41 -10.75 7.42 -2.39
N LYS A 42 -10.14 8.32 -1.60
CA LYS A 42 -9.57 7.98 -0.30
C LYS A 42 -10.65 7.42 0.63
N GLN A 43 -11.80 8.10 0.74
CA GLN A 43 -12.90 7.64 1.58
C GLN A 43 -13.45 6.28 1.12
N ALA A 44 -13.57 6.08 -0.18
CA ALA A 44 -14.00 4.80 -0.74
C ALA A 44 -12.99 3.68 -0.43
N LEU A 45 -11.68 3.94 -0.58
CA LEU A 45 -10.64 2.96 -0.26
C LEU A 45 -10.68 2.59 1.22
N LEU A 46 -10.73 3.57 2.13
CA LEU A 46 -10.80 3.32 3.56
C LEU A 46 -12.05 2.53 3.95
N LYS A 47 -13.18 2.76 3.27
CA LYS A 47 -14.45 2.08 3.54
C LYS A 47 -14.47 0.63 3.04
N TYR A 48 -13.96 0.39 1.82
CA TYR A 48 -14.15 -0.90 1.14
C TYR A 48 -12.92 -1.82 1.20
N SER A 49 -11.74 -1.27 1.42
CA SER A 49 -10.51 -2.06 1.41
C SER A 49 -9.92 -2.29 2.82
N TRP A 50 -10.39 -1.57 3.84
CA TRP A 50 -9.91 -1.80 5.21
C TRP A 50 -10.66 -2.97 5.85
N ASP A 51 -9.93 -4.03 6.15
CA ASP A 51 -10.42 -5.18 6.92
C ASP A 51 -10.04 -4.99 8.39
N ALA A 52 -11.06 -4.70 9.22
CA ALA A 52 -10.88 -4.46 10.65
C ALA A 52 -10.65 -5.74 11.46
N GLU A 53 -10.98 -6.92 10.93
CA GLU A 53 -10.71 -8.21 11.58
C GLU A 53 -9.27 -8.64 11.34
N GLU A 54 -8.78 -8.52 10.10
CA GLU A 54 -7.41 -8.84 9.72
C GLU A 54 -6.42 -7.70 9.99
N LEU A 55 -6.89 -6.48 10.35
CA LEU A 55 -6.12 -5.26 10.58
C LEU A 55 -5.23 -4.89 9.37
N PHE A 56 -5.78 -5.05 8.17
CA PHE A 56 -5.01 -4.98 6.94
C PHE A 56 -5.84 -4.44 5.77
N PHE A 57 -5.19 -3.80 4.80
CA PHE A 57 -5.86 -3.42 3.56
C PHE A 57 -5.89 -4.60 2.59
N GLN A 58 -7.07 -4.91 2.07
CA GLN A 58 -7.30 -5.99 1.11
C GLN A 58 -8.06 -5.50 -0.13
N ASP A 59 -7.84 -6.19 -1.24
CA ASP A 59 -8.63 -6.00 -2.43
C ASP A 59 -10.09 -6.39 -2.18
N TYR A 60 -11.01 -5.61 -2.74
CA TYR A 60 -12.44 -5.81 -2.56
C TYR A 60 -13.09 -6.42 -3.80
N ASN A 61 -13.81 -7.52 -3.62
CA ASN A 61 -14.60 -8.15 -4.68
C ASN A 61 -16.03 -7.60 -4.65
N PHE A 62 -16.35 -6.68 -5.56
CA PHE A 62 -17.65 -6.01 -5.57
C PHE A 62 -18.81 -6.88 -6.08
N VAL A 63 -18.54 -8.01 -6.72
CA VAL A 63 -19.56 -8.99 -7.11
C VAL A 63 -19.96 -9.84 -5.91
N LYS A 64 -18.98 -10.24 -5.09
CA LYS A 64 -19.23 -11.03 -3.87
C LYS A 64 -19.62 -10.18 -2.67
N GLY A 65 -19.34 -8.87 -2.73
CA GLY A 65 -19.61 -7.94 -1.64
C GLY A 65 -18.70 -8.11 -0.43
N GLY A 66 -17.40 -8.43 -0.64
CA GLY A 66 -16.45 -8.67 0.44
C GLY A 66 -14.99 -8.68 0.00
N PHE A 67 -14.08 -8.88 0.94
CA PHE A 67 -12.65 -8.96 0.68
C PHE A 67 -12.29 -10.22 -0.14
N THR A 68 -11.15 -10.15 -0.85
CA THR A 68 -10.67 -11.31 -1.63
C THR A 68 -10.10 -12.41 -0.76
N GLY A 69 -9.70 -12.09 0.48
CA GLY A 69 -8.99 -12.99 1.38
C GLY A 69 -7.52 -13.20 0.99
N GLN A 70 -7.03 -12.49 -0.02
CA GLN A 70 -5.64 -12.56 -0.46
C GLN A 70 -4.86 -11.36 0.08
N ARG A 71 -3.99 -11.61 1.06
CA ARG A 71 -3.12 -10.58 1.63
C ARG A 71 -1.87 -10.41 0.77
N SER A 72 -1.55 -9.16 0.43
CA SER A 72 -0.38 -8.81 -0.39
C SER A 72 0.20 -7.46 0.02
N LEU A 73 1.40 -7.13 -0.47
CA LEU A 73 2.04 -5.83 -0.24
C LEU A 73 1.30 -4.66 -0.90
N ALA A 74 0.21 -4.88 -1.62
CA ALA A 74 -0.72 -3.82 -2.03
C ALA A 74 -1.19 -2.97 -0.82
N ALA A 75 -1.28 -3.58 0.38
CA ALA A 75 -1.60 -2.90 1.63
C ALA A 75 -0.61 -1.80 2.06
N ALA A 76 0.60 -1.79 1.52
CA ALA A 76 1.59 -0.75 1.81
C ALA A 76 1.34 0.56 1.03
N PHE A 77 0.58 0.52 -0.07
CA PHE A 77 0.31 1.72 -0.90
C PHE A 77 -0.50 2.80 -0.18
N PRO A 78 -1.55 2.47 0.61
CA PRO A 78 -2.22 3.47 1.45
C PRO A 78 -1.29 4.15 2.45
N LEU A 79 -0.28 3.45 2.98
CA LEU A 79 0.74 4.02 3.86
C LEU A 79 1.70 4.93 3.07
N PHE A 80 2.15 4.46 1.90
CA PHE A 80 3.05 5.22 1.03
C PHE A 80 2.48 6.58 0.63
N PHE A 81 1.20 6.63 0.28
CA PHE A 81 0.50 7.86 -0.11
C PHE A 81 -0.20 8.59 1.04
N LYS A 82 0.04 8.19 2.30
CA LYS A 82 -0.52 8.81 3.51
C LYS A 82 -2.06 8.88 3.52
N MET A 83 -2.69 7.81 3.06
CA MET A 83 -4.15 7.66 3.06
C MET A 83 -4.69 7.04 4.35
N ALA A 84 -3.92 6.14 4.98
CA ALA A 84 -4.30 5.44 6.20
C ALA A 84 -4.35 6.39 7.41
N THR A 85 -5.07 5.99 8.46
CA THR A 85 -4.92 6.62 9.78
C THR A 85 -3.64 6.13 10.47
N PRO A 86 -3.13 6.86 11.49
CA PRO A 86 -1.98 6.39 12.27
C PRO A 86 -2.21 5.00 12.88
N GLU A 87 -3.41 4.73 13.37
CA GLU A 87 -3.81 3.45 13.97
C GLU A 87 -3.80 2.33 12.93
N GLN A 88 -4.37 2.57 11.75
CA GLN A 88 -4.35 1.60 10.65
C GLN A 88 -2.92 1.31 10.19
N ALA A 89 -2.08 2.34 10.11
CA ALA A 89 -0.69 2.17 9.69
C ALA A 89 0.11 1.31 10.70
N ALA A 90 -0.06 1.54 12.00
CA ALA A 90 0.56 0.74 13.06
C ALA A 90 0.09 -0.73 13.00
N GLN A 91 -1.21 -0.96 12.75
CA GLN A 91 -1.78 -2.29 12.60
C GLN A 91 -1.23 -3.02 11.38
N VAL A 92 -1.19 -2.34 10.21
CA VAL A 92 -0.56 -2.89 8.99
C VAL A 92 0.93 -3.19 9.23
N ALA A 93 1.67 -2.31 9.92
CA ALA A 93 3.07 -2.55 10.26
C ALA A 93 3.24 -3.84 11.08
N GLY A 94 2.40 -4.07 12.09
CA GLY A 94 2.40 -5.30 12.87
C GLY A 94 2.13 -6.56 12.04
N VAL A 95 1.21 -6.48 11.08
CA VAL A 95 0.94 -7.60 10.15
C VAL A 95 2.12 -7.83 9.20
N LEU A 96 2.70 -6.76 8.65
CA LEU A 96 3.88 -6.87 7.78
C LEU A 96 5.07 -7.49 8.51
N GLU A 97 5.32 -7.11 9.77
CA GLU A 97 6.40 -7.67 10.58
C GLU A 97 6.18 -9.15 10.89
N ARG A 98 4.97 -9.52 11.28
CA ARG A 98 4.64 -10.88 11.71
C ARG A 98 4.56 -11.87 10.55
N ASP A 99 3.91 -11.48 9.44
CA ASP A 99 3.51 -12.42 8.40
C ASP A 99 4.34 -12.30 7.11
N PHE A 100 4.86 -11.11 6.79
CA PHE A 100 5.51 -10.84 5.50
C PHE A 100 7.04 -10.71 5.59
N LEU A 101 7.60 -10.43 6.78
CA LEU A 101 9.03 -10.18 6.93
C LEU A 101 9.81 -11.47 7.03
N TYR A 102 10.65 -11.71 6.02
CA TYR A 102 11.59 -12.82 5.94
C TYR A 102 13.05 -12.32 5.96
N ASP A 103 14.01 -13.24 5.97
CA ASP A 103 15.45 -12.90 5.96
C ASP A 103 15.90 -12.09 4.74
N GLY A 104 15.16 -12.16 3.65
CA GLY A 104 15.42 -11.43 2.41
C GLY A 104 14.59 -10.15 2.23
N GLY A 105 13.83 -9.71 3.23
CA GLY A 105 12.88 -8.58 3.15
C GLY A 105 11.44 -9.05 3.17
N LEU A 106 10.53 -8.25 2.62
CA LEU A 106 9.11 -8.57 2.58
C LEU A 106 8.77 -9.46 1.38
N VAL A 107 8.00 -10.52 1.61
CA VAL A 107 7.41 -11.31 0.51
C VAL A 107 6.23 -10.57 -0.12
N SER A 108 5.99 -10.78 -1.42
CA SER A 108 4.94 -10.04 -2.15
C SER A 108 3.52 -10.42 -1.75
N THR A 109 3.30 -11.71 -1.48
CA THR A 109 2.04 -12.30 -1.01
C THR A 109 2.34 -13.41 -0.01
N LEU A 110 1.29 -13.93 0.65
CA LEU A 110 1.40 -15.10 1.55
C LEU A 110 1.00 -16.42 0.84
N VAL A 111 0.76 -16.36 -0.45
CA VAL A 111 0.43 -17.53 -1.27
C VAL A 111 1.72 -18.15 -1.81
N GLU A 112 1.79 -19.49 -1.84
CA GLU A 112 2.93 -20.26 -2.33
C GLU A 112 2.41 -21.31 -3.34
N ASN A 113 2.26 -20.92 -4.60
CA ASN A 113 1.78 -21.79 -5.67
C ASN A 113 2.73 -21.84 -6.88
N GLY A 114 3.95 -21.33 -6.73
CA GLY A 114 4.99 -21.37 -7.75
C GLY A 114 4.93 -20.27 -8.79
N GLN A 115 4.10 -19.24 -8.57
CA GLN A 115 4.06 -18.08 -9.45
C GLN A 115 5.18 -17.09 -9.11
N GLN A 116 5.59 -16.28 -10.08
CA GLN A 116 6.68 -15.31 -9.92
C GLN A 116 6.42 -14.26 -8.81
N TRP A 117 5.16 -13.95 -8.54
CA TRP A 117 4.74 -12.96 -7.54
C TRP A 117 4.37 -13.57 -6.19
N ASP A 118 4.53 -14.88 -6.04
CA ASP A 118 4.20 -15.60 -4.81
C ASP A 118 5.36 -15.62 -3.80
N ALA A 119 5.03 -16.01 -2.56
CA ALA A 119 6.05 -16.34 -1.57
C ALA A 119 6.95 -17.48 -2.10
N PRO A 120 8.24 -17.47 -1.80
CA PRO A 120 8.95 -16.52 -0.93
C PRO A 120 9.52 -15.29 -1.67
N ASN A 121 9.05 -15.00 -2.88
CA ASN A 121 9.62 -13.95 -3.71
C ASN A 121 9.27 -12.53 -3.19
N GLY A 122 10.26 -11.65 -3.24
CA GLY A 122 10.13 -10.22 -2.98
C GLY A 122 10.46 -9.42 -4.24
N TRP A 123 9.92 -8.18 -4.32
CA TRP A 123 10.11 -7.29 -5.47
C TRP A 123 10.62 -5.93 -5.01
N ALA A 124 11.67 -5.43 -5.65
CA ALA A 124 12.31 -4.17 -5.28
C ALA A 124 11.34 -2.98 -5.19
N PRO A 125 10.40 -2.75 -6.14
CA PRO A 125 9.42 -1.68 -6.01
C PRO A 125 8.54 -1.82 -4.77
N LEU A 126 8.13 -3.03 -4.42
CA LEU A 126 7.28 -3.29 -3.25
C LEU A 126 8.04 -3.10 -1.94
N GLN A 127 9.35 -3.46 -1.89
CA GLN A 127 10.21 -3.13 -0.76
C GLN A 127 10.27 -1.62 -0.55
N TRP A 128 10.52 -0.86 -1.63
CA TRP A 128 10.60 0.59 -1.59
C TRP A 128 9.30 1.23 -1.08
N VAL A 129 8.16 0.85 -1.66
CA VAL A 129 6.84 1.36 -1.26
C VAL A 129 6.58 1.06 0.21
N SER A 130 6.86 -0.17 0.67
CA SER A 130 6.65 -0.57 2.06
C SER A 130 7.57 0.19 3.02
N ILE A 131 8.87 0.31 2.71
CA ILE A 131 9.84 1.03 3.53
C ILE A 131 9.44 2.51 3.68
N GLN A 132 9.09 3.19 2.57
CA GLN A 132 8.68 4.58 2.64
C GLN A 132 7.31 4.74 3.31
N GLY A 133 6.38 3.84 3.06
CA GLY A 133 5.08 3.80 3.73
C GLY A 133 5.22 3.71 5.25
N LEU A 134 6.02 2.78 5.74
CA LEU A 134 6.33 2.63 7.16
C LEU A 134 6.96 3.89 7.76
N ARG A 135 7.96 4.47 7.08
CA ARG A 135 8.61 5.73 7.50
C ARG A 135 7.64 6.90 7.59
N ASN A 136 6.66 6.98 6.70
CA ASN A 136 5.65 8.06 6.70
C ASN A 136 4.83 8.11 7.98
N TYR A 137 4.76 6.99 8.72
CA TYR A 137 4.00 6.85 9.97
C TYR A 137 4.87 6.59 11.21
N GLY A 138 6.19 6.75 11.07
CA GLY A 138 7.12 6.63 12.21
C GLY A 138 7.57 5.20 12.53
N GLU A 139 7.18 4.20 11.75
CA GLU A 139 7.59 2.79 11.89
C GLU A 139 9.02 2.58 11.37
N THR A 140 9.95 3.37 11.90
CA THR A 140 11.32 3.51 11.38
C THR A 140 12.20 2.29 11.65
N GLU A 141 11.99 1.59 12.77
CA GLU A 141 12.75 0.39 13.12
C GLU A 141 12.41 -0.76 12.17
N LEU A 142 11.10 -1.00 11.95
CA LEU A 142 10.66 -2.01 11.00
C LEU A 142 11.14 -1.68 9.58
N ALA A 143 11.00 -0.42 9.15
CA ALA A 143 11.49 0.03 7.85
C ALA A 143 12.99 -0.21 7.66
N ALA A 144 13.80 0.04 8.70
CA ALA A 144 15.25 -0.20 8.68
C ALA A 144 15.57 -1.71 8.58
N ARG A 145 14.83 -2.55 9.28
CA ARG A 145 14.99 -4.03 9.21
C ARG A 145 14.64 -4.56 7.82
N VAL A 146 13.51 -4.14 7.25
CA VAL A 146 13.13 -4.51 5.88
C VAL A 146 14.23 -4.12 4.89
N GLN A 147 14.72 -2.87 4.99
CA GLN A 147 15.80 -2.37 4.13
C GLN A 147 17.08 -3.19 4.30
N ALA A 148 17.50 -3.47 5.53
CA ALA A 148 18.72 -4.22 5.81
C ALA A 148 18.65 -5.65 5.26
N ASN A 149 17.51 -6.34 5.46
CA ASN A 149 17.29 -7.69 4.98
C ASN A 149 17.34 -7.73 3.43
N TRP A 150 16.66 -6.79 2.77
CA TRP A 150 16.66 -6.69 1.31
C TRP A 150 18.05 -6.41 0.73
N VAL A 151 18.79 -5.46 1.30
CA VAL A 151 20.17 -5.15 0.86
C VAL A 151 21.09 -6.33 1.10
N LYS A 152 21.01 -6.98 2.27
CA LYS A 152 21.83 -8.17 2.60
C LYS A 152 21.60 -9.31 1.62
N LEU A 153 20.35 -9.56 1.21
CA LEU A 153 20.05 -10.60 0.21
C LEU A 153 20.70 -10.27 -1.14
N ASN A 154 20.53 -9.04 -1.62
CA ASN A 154 20.99 -8.62 -2.94
C ASN A 154 22.50 -8.32 -3.02
N SER A 155 23.19 -8.19 -1.89
CA SER A 155 24.65 -7.99 -1.83
C SER A 155 25.45 -9.30 -1.77
N LYS A 156 24.79 -10.45 -1.72
CA LYS A 156 25.42 -11.78 -1.72
C LYS A 156 25.65 -12.36 -3.12
N VAL A 157 25.33 -11.62 -4.17
CA VAL A 157 25.44 -12.04 -5.57
C VAL A 157 26.78 -11.61 -6.15
#